data_d9ba842bfa09eb30132434ecbd328947
#
_entry.id   d9ba842bfa09eb30132434ecbd328947
#
_cell.length_a   1.000
_cell.length_b   1.000
_cell.length_c   1.000
_cell.angle_alpha   90.00
_cell.angle_beta   90.00
_cell.angle_gamma   90.00
#
_symmetry.space_group_name_H-M   'P 1'
#
loop_
_entity.id
_entity.type
_entity.pdbx_description
1 polymer ?
#
loop_
_entity_poly.entity_id
_entity_poly.type
_entity_poly.pdbx_seq_one_letter_code
_entity_poly.pdbx_strand_id
1 'polypeptide(L)'
;MTSAILRWLDRHASACVVGLAIVAVALRALLVAFSPWSFGYVWDLYHEVLQHLYLSGRLPAAADCWECWQPPLLFLVSWPLYAIGKVVYPVSPWPDDYALRFAGLIPLASGVACLVYTDKLLRLMGQRGAWRVLGVGLAAAFPCLFFSTYAFEPDILMAALAITFLYYLTRWHLRPAAATTVDIVRLGVLAGLAAETKYNGVCAGVVGGIVLALGAFRAHAWRPVGLFLLVALSIGSWKYVDNIRRYHHAFFANGPAVTGFRLSERILNTQYEFTTFRLGALIELTRPDAPPGMLTDLPVYRSVWTTLHGLAWGDMGFFTNPTRHGTRYPFYRDRHVAPRLASSVLVLGVMPGLLAVGGFLLTVCRRSYLPIAIMWVVGWMLYLQYVLSQQIWGLKTKYLLFLLPAYVLYAVIGLRWVRAALPGWISATIVSSTIALTVLAHLYLLSFALG
;
A
#
# COMPACT_ATOMS: atom_id res chain seq x y z
N MET A 1 -29.38 13.16 13.08
CA MET A 1 -28.38 13.66 12.10
C MET A 1 -27.75 12.54 11.25
N THR A 2 -27.14 11.52 11.82
CA THR A 2 -26.46 10.43 11.09
C THR A 2 -27.33 9.70 10.07
N SER A 3 -28.59 9.40 10.38
CA SER A 3 -29.53 8.74 9.44
C SER A 3 -29.90 9.63 8.25
N ALA A 4 -29.93 10.94 8.41
CA ALA A 4 -30.19 11.88 7.32
C ALA A 4 -28.98 11.94 6.36
N ILE A 5 -27.77 12.00 6.91
CA ILE A 5 -26.52 11.97 6.12
C ILE A 5 -26.42 10.69 5.32
N LEU A 6 -26.65 9.52 5.93
CA LEU A 6 -26.59 8.25 5.22
C LEU A 6 -27.64 8.17 4.09
N ARG A 7 -28.89 8.63 4.32
CA ARG A 7 -29.89 8.68 3.25
C ARG A 7 -29.49 9.62 2.12
N TRP A 8 -28.84 10.74 2.42
CA TRP A 8 -28.33 11.65 1.41
C TRP A 8 -27.21 11.00 0.60
N LEU A 9 -26.25 10.35 1.27
CA LEU A 9 -25.17 9.59 0.63
C LEU A 9 -25.72 8.43 -0.24
N ASP A 10 -26.77 7.74 0.20
CA ASP A 10 -27.40 6.69 -0.60
C ASP A 10 -27.96 7.22 -1.91
N ARG A 11 -28.65 8.39 -1.86
CA ARG A 11 -29.22 9.02 -3.06
C ARG A 11 -28.18 9.56 -4.03
N HIS A 12 -27.04 10.04 -3.52
CA HIS A 12 -26.00 10.71 -4.31
C HIS A 12 -24.72 9.87 -4.44
N ALA A 13 -24.78 8.56 -4.17
CA ALA A 13 -23.60 7.72 -4.02
C ALA A 13 -22.63 7.79 -5.20
N SER A 14 -23.14 7.76 -6.43
CA SER A 14 -22.27 7.83 -7.62
C SER A 14 -21.56 9.18 -7.75
N ALA A 15 -22.27 10.29 -7.52
CA ALA A 15 -21.67 11.63 -7.55
C ALA A 15 -20.63 11.80 -6.44
N CYS A 16 -20.94 11.32 -5.22
CA CYS A 16 -19.99 11.35 -4.09
C CYS A 16 -18.71 10.56 -4.38
N VAL A 17 -18.83 9.34 -4.94
CA VAL A 17 -17.66 8.52 -5.28
C VAL A 17 -16.82 9.19 -6.38
N VAL A 18 -17.44 9.75 -7.41
CA VAL A 18 -16.72 10.49 -8.45
C VAL A 18 -16.04 11.73 -7.86
N GLY A 19 -16.75 12.50 -7.02
CA GLY A 19 -16.18 13.67 -6.33
C GLY A 19 -14.99 13.32 -5.46
N LEU A 20 -15.09 12.25 -4.64
CA LEU A 20 -13.98 11.76 -3.82
C LEU A 20 -12.79 11.32 -4.67
N ALA A 21 -13.05 10.63 -5.79
CA ALA A 21 -11.99 10.21 -6.70
C ALA A 21 -11.29 11.42 -7.36
N ILE A 22 -12.05 12.42 -7.81
CA ILE A 22 -11.48 13.65 -8.38
C ILE A 22 -10.62 14.37 -7.34
N VAL A 23 -11.12 14.59 -6.13
CA VAL A 23 -10.36 15.24 -5.05
C VAL A 23 -9.08 14.45 -4.74
N ALA A 24 -9.20 13.13 -4.58
CA ALA A 24 -8.07 12.28 -4.28
C ALA A 24 -6.99 12.30 -5.38
N VAL A 25 -7.39 12.31 -6.65
CA VAL A 25 -6.46 12.40 -7.79
C VAL A 25 -5.84 13.79 -7.87
N ALA A 26 -6.64 14.86 -7.71
CA ALA A 26 -6.16 16.24 -7.75
C ALA A 26 -5.11 16.50 -6.66
N LEU A 27 -5.37 16.07 -5.41
CA LEU A 27 -4.41 16.23 -4.30
C LEU A 27 -3.09 15.51 -4.58
N ARG A 28 -3.14 14.30 -5.15
CA ARG A 28 -1.94 13.55 -5.53
C ARG A 28 -1.20 14.20 -6.69
N ALA A 29 -1.92 14.68 -7.69
CA ALA A 29 -1.33 15.38 -8.83
C ALA A 29 -0.65 16.69 -8.38
N LEU A 30 -1.28 17.45 -7.49
CA LEU A 30 -0.68 18.64 -6.89
C LEU A 30 0.61 18.31 -6.13
N LEU A 31 0.60 17.24 -5.33
CA LEU A 31 1.78 16.79 -4.61
C LEU A 31 2.93 16.44 -5.57
N VAL A 32 2.64 15.66 -6.63
CA VAL A 32 3.64 15.30 -7.66
C VAL A 32 4.14 16.52 -8.43
N ALA A 33 3.27 17.50 -8.72
CA ALA A 33 3.63 18.66 -9.51
C ALA A 33 4.44 19.70 -8.72
N PHE A 34 4.12 19.93 -7.47
CA PHE A 34 4.61 21.09 -6.72
C PHE A 34 5.52 20.75 -5.54
N SER A 35 5.46 19.53 -4.99
CA SER A 35 6.32 19.19 -3.87
C SER A 35 7.76 18.90 -4.30
N PRO A 36 8.76 19.32 -3.49
CA PRO A 36 10.16 18.96 -3.75
C PRO A 36 10.33 17.44 -3.72
N TRP A 37 11.04 16.91 -4.71
CA TRP A 37 11.26 15.46 -4.83
C TRP A 37 12.11 14.88 -3.70
N SER A 38 12.93 15.68 -3.07
CA SER A 38 13.70 15.33 -1.88
C SER A 38 12.88 14.72 -0.75
N PHE A 39 11.58 15.01 -0.71
CA PHE A 39 10.67 14.47 0.30
C PHE A 39 10.35 12.97 0.15
N GLY A 40 10.34 12.44 -1.07
CA GLY A 40 9.95 11.04 -1.32
C GLY A 40 11.12 10.05 -1.40
N TYR A 41 12.36 10.54 -1.52
CA TYR A 41 13.51 9.72 -1.92
C TYR A 41 14.55 9.50 -0.84
N VAL A 42 14.45 10.18 0.28
CA VAL A 42 15.56 10.31 1.25
C VAL A 42 16.02 8.97 1.82
N TRP A 43 15.17 7.93 1.73
CA TRP A 43 15.42 6.68 2.43
C TRP A 43 15.76 5.50 1.54
N ASP A 44 15.03 5.36 0.46
CA ASP A 44 15.12 4.22 -0.43
C ASP A 44 15.53 4.77 -1.82
N LEU A 45 16.78 4.93 -2.10
CA LEU A 45 17.39 5.59 -3.28
C LEU A 45 16.98 4.95 -4.65
N TYR A 46 15.69 4.65 -4.82
CA TYR A 46 15.16 4.02 -6.05
C TYR A 46 15.44 4.80 -7.33
N HIS A 47 15.59 6.12 -7.22
CA HIS A 47 15.94 6.97 -8.37
C HIS A 47 17.33 6.65 -8.93
N GLU A 48 18.28 6.17 -8.12
CA GLU A 48 19.62 5.77 -8.58
C GLU A 48 19.54 4.65 -9.62
N VAL A 49 18.63 3.68 -9.44
CA VAL A 49 18.38 2.61 -10.41
C VAL A 49 17.93 3.19 -11.75
N LEU A 50 17.05 4.18 -11.72
CA LEU A 50 16.52 4.83 -12.92
C LEU A 50 17.58 5.69 -13.62
N GLN A 51 18.39 6.42 -12.85
CA GLN A 51 19.53 7.18 -13.36
C GLN A 51 20.55 6.26 -14.00
N HIS A 52 20.89 5.16 -13.34
CA HIS A 52 21.85 4.17 -13.86
C HIS A 52 21.35 3.57 -15.19
N LEU A 53 20.06 3.19 -15.24
CA LEU A 53 19.43 2.68 -16.44
C LEU A 53 19.43 3.72 -17.58
N TYR A 54 19.19 4.99 -17.26
CA TYR A 54 19.22 6.08 -18.25
C TYR A 54 20.60 6.31 -18.82
N LEU A 55 21.64 6.32 -17.98
CA LEU A 55 23.02 6.60 -18.40
C LEU A 55 23.67 5.43 -19.12
N SER A 56 23.42 4.20 -18.69
CA SER A 56 24.09 3.00 -19.21
C SER A 56 23.28 2.25 -20.28
N GLY A 57 21.95 2.49 -20.37
CA GLY A 57 21.03 1.69 -21.18
C GLY A 57 20.85 0.26 -20.68
N ARG A 58 21.32 -0.06 -19.47
CA ARG A 58 21.29 -1.41 -18.90
C ARG A 58 20.79 -1.37 -17.45
N LEU A 59 20.11 -2.45 -17.04
CA LEU A 59 19.76 -2.62 -15.65
C LEU A 59 21.05 -2.80 -14.82
N PRO A 60 21.16 -2.07 -13.70
CA PRO A 60 22.34 -2.19 -12.84
C PRO A 60 22.43 -3.58 -12.19
N ALA A 61 23.64 -3.99 -11.85
CA ALA A 61 23.84 -5.13 -10.98
C ALA A 61 23.40 -4.76 -9.55
N ALA A 62 23.05 -5.76 -8.72
CA ALA A 62 22.57 -5.51 -7.38
C ALA A 62 23.58 -4.75 -6.49
N ALA A 63 24.88 -4.81 -6.79
CA ALA A 63 25.94 -4.13 -6.07
C ALA A 63 26.17 -2.68 -6.51
N ASP A 64 25.59 -2.24 -7.64
CA ASP A 64 25.89 -0.93 -8.22
C ASP A 64 25.23 0.23 -7.46
N CYS A 65 24.09 -0.02 -6.78
CA CYS A 65 23.43 0.96 -5.94
C CYS A 65 22.59 0.32 -4.84
N TRP A 66 22.10 1.15 -3.89
CA TRP A 66 21.39 0.67 -2.70
C TRP A 66 20.15 -0.18 -3.03
N GLU A 67 19.32 0.23 -4.00
CA GLU A 67 18.08 -0.46 -4.39
C GLU A 67 18.17 -1.24 -5.72
N CYS A 68 19.39 -1.41 -6.27
CA CYS A 68 19.63 -2.11 -7.53
C CYS A 68 19.28 -3.62 -7.48
N TRP A 69 19.07 -4.16 -6.30
CA TRP A 69 18.65 -5.54 -6.08
C TRP A 69 17.15 -5.78 -6.30
N GLN A 70 16.34 -4.73 -6.34
CA GLN A 70 14.88 -4.83 -6.50
C GLN A 70 14.49 -5.41 -7.87
N PRO A 71 13.34 -6.09 -7.96
CA PRO A 71 12.73 -6.45 -9.23
C PRO A 71 12.49 -5.20 -10.10
N PRO A 72 12.72 -5.28 -11.43
CA PRO A 72 12.97 -4.10 -12.24
C PRO A 72 11.75 -3.44 -12.87
N LEU A 73 10.54 -3.99 -12.73
CA LEU A 73 9.38 -3.55 -13.52
C LEU A 73 9.09 -2.06 -13.36
N LEU A 74 9.13 -1.51 -12.14
CA LEU A 74 8.91 -0.07 -11.93
C LEU A 74 9.88 0.76 -12.77
N PHE A 75 11.16 0.41 -12.73
CA PHE A 75 12.21 1.17 -13.41
C PHE A 75 12.06 1.09 -14.93
N LEU A 76 11.74 -0.09 -15.46
CA LEU A 76 11.53 -0.30 -16.89
C LEU A 76 10.34 0.49 -17.43
N VAL A 77 9.20 0.51 -16.72
CA VAL A 77 8.02 1.26 -17.17
C VAL A 77 8.16 2.76 -16.94
N SER A 78 9.00 3.19 -16.01
CA SER A 78 9.24 4.61 -15.72
C SER A 78 10.38 5.21 -16.55
N TRP A 79 11.28 4.40 -17.06
CA TRP A 79 12.45 4.87 -17.83
C TRP A 79 12.11 5.74 -19.04
N PRO A 80 11.13 5.37 -19.91
CA PRO A 80 10.78 6.23 -21.04
C PRO A 80 10.28 7.62 -20.62
N LEU A 81 9.49 7.67 -19.53
CA LEU A 81 8.99 8.92 -18.98
C LEU A 81 10.13 9.76 -18.38
N TYR A 82 11.05 9.11 -17.67
CA TYR A 82 12.23 9.78 -17.13
C TYR A 82 13.11 10.34 -18.26
N ALA A 83 13.31 9.59 -19.36
CA ALA A 83 14.04 10.05 -20.53
C ALA A 83 13.40 11.30 -21.18
N ILE A 84 12.06 11.31 -21.30
CA ILE A 84 11.32 12.51 -21.73
C ILE A 84 11.57 13.67 -20.77
N GLY A 85 11.53 13.40 -19.46
CA GLY A 85 11.82 14.39 -18.43
C GLY A 85 13.22 14.99 -18.58
N LYS A 86 14.22 14.17 -18.91
CA LYS A 86 15.60 14.65 -19.17
C LYS A 86 15.74 15.49 -20.43
N VAL A 87 14.90 15.28 -21.44
CA VAL A 87 14.84 16.18 -22.60
C VAL A 87 14.28 17.55 -22.21
N VAL A 88 13.26 17.58 -21.36
CA VAL A 88 12.61 18.84 -20.88
C VAL A 88 13.48 19.56 -19.85
N TYR A 89 14.13 18.82 -18.96
CA TYR A 89 14.98 19.31 -17.88
C TYR A 89 16.37 18.67 -17.96
N PRO A 90 17.22 19.07 -18.91
CA PRO A 90 18.53 18.40 -19.16
C PRO A 90 19.50 18.57 -17.99
N VAL A 91 19.39 19.69 -17.24
CA VAL A 91 20.23 19.98 -16.09
C VAL A 91 19.33 20.22 -14.88
N SER A 92 19.21 19.22 -14.02
CA SER A 92 18.54 19.36 -12.74
C SER A 92 19.48 18.83 -11.66
N PRO A 93 19.96 19.68 -10.75
CA PRO A 93 20.84 19.24 -9.69
C PRO A 93 20.09 18.31 -8.73
N TRP A 94 20.76 17.29 -8.24
CA TRP A 94 20.28 16.52 -7.09
C TRP A 94 20.20 17.45 -5.86
N PRO A 95 19.16 17.38 -5.02
CA PRO A 95 18.06 16.41 -4.99
C PRO A 95 16.85 16.75 -5.85
N ASP A 96 16.85 17.88 -6.56
CA ASP A 96 15.71 18.41 -7.30
C ASP A 96 15.71 17.99 -8.78
N ASP A 97 15.90 16.70 -9.06
CA ASP A 97 15.81 16.18 -10.44
C ASP A 97 14.37 16.24 -10.97
N TYR A 98 14.02 17.35 -11.60
CA TYR A 98 12.68 17.56 -12.17
C TYR A 98 12.27 16.52 -13.22
N ALA A 99 13.20 15.83 -13.86
CA ALA A 99 12.90 14.71 -14.76
C ALA A 99 12.17 13.55 -14.04
N LEU A 100 12.41 13.37 -12.76
CA LEU A 100 11.74 12.36 -11.94
C LEU A 100 10.23 12.60 -11.81
N ARG A 101 9.74 13.83 -11.99
CA ARG A 101 8.30 14.14 -12.00
C ARG A 101 7.56 13.39 -13.10
N PHE A 102 8.21 13.20 -14.24
CA PHE A 102 7.67 12.40 -15.34
C PHE A 102 7.60 10.91 -14.95
N ALA A 103 8.65 10.38 -14.35
CA ALA A 103 8.66 9.02 -13.82
C ALA A 103 7.58 8.83 -12.73
N GLY A 104 7.31 9.87 -11.92
CA GLY A 104 6.27 9.92 -10.89
C GLY A 104 4.84 9.77 -11.41
N LEU A 105 4.61 9.89 -12.72
CA LEU A 105 3.31 9.58 -13.32
C LEU A 105 2.93 8.10 -13.18
N ILE A 106 3.91 7.18 -13.09
CA ILE A 106 3.64 5.74 -12.85
C ILE A 106 3.09 5.50 -11.43
N PRO A 107 3.74 5.96 -10.34
CA PRO A 107 3.16 5.94 -9.00
C PRO A 107 1.78 6.60 -8.93
N LEU A 108 1.60 7.76 -9.57
CA LEU A 108 0.31 8.45 -9.61
C LEU A 108 -0.78 7.60 -10.27
N ALA A 109 -0.53 7.06 -11.45
CA ALA A 109 -1.45 6.17 -12.15
C ALA A 109 -1.75 4.91 -11.33
N SER A 110 -0.75 4.37 -10.64
CA SER A 110 -0.88 3.22 -9.75
C SER A 110 -1.81 3.52 -8.56
N GLY A 111 -1.67 4.69 -7.93
CA GLY A 111 -2.56 5.14 -6.85
C GLY A 111 -4.01 5.29 -7.31
N VAL A 112 -4.22 5.83 -8.52
CA VAL A 112 -5.55 5.91 -9.15
C VAL A 112 -6.11 4.50 -9.39
N ALA A 113 -5.30 3.57 -9.90
CA ALA A 113 -5.71 2.18 -10.11
C ALA A 113 -6.11 1.51 -8.78
N CYS A 114 -5.36 1.75 -7.69
CA CYS A 114 -5.73 1.26 -6.35
C CYS A 114 -7.13 1.71 -5.95
N LEU A 115 -7.48 2.99 -6.14
CA LEU A 115 -8.81 3.52 -5.81
C LEU A 115 -9.91 2.93 -6.70
N VAL A 116 -9.67 2.89 -8.01
CA VAL A 116 -10.64 2.37 -9.01
C VAL A 116 -10.96 0.89 -8.75
N TYR A 117 -9.95 0.06 -8.50
CA TYR A 117 -10.16 -1.36 -8.27
C TYR A 117 -10.65 -1.66 -6.86
N THR A 118 -10.38 -0.82 -5.87
CA THR A 118 -11.04 -0.87 -4.56
C THR A 118 -12.54 -0.60 -4.70
N ASP A 119 -12.95 0.44 -5.44
CA ASP A 119 -14.36 0.70 -5.72
C ASP A 119 -15.04 -0.46 -6.47
N LYS A 120 -14.37 -0.99 -7.51
CA LYS A 120 -14.87 -2.16 -8.26
C LYS A 120 -15.06 -3.38 -7.35
N LEU A 121 -14.12 -3.64 -6.43
CA LEU A 121 -14.22 -4.74 -5.47
C LEU A 121 -15.36 -4.52 -4.49
N LEU A 122 -15.52 -3.32 -3.94
CA LEU A 122 -16.65 -2.97 -3.06
C LEU A 122 -18.00 -3.25 -3.76
N ARG A 123 -18.14 -2.81 -5.02
CA ARG A 123 -19.36 -3.09 -5.82
C ARG A 123 -19.56 -4.57 -6.07
N LEU A 124 -18.51 -5.29 -6.43
CA LEU A 124 -18.54 -6.74 -6.65
C LEU A 124 -19.01 -7.49 -5.41
N MET A 125 -18.60 -7.02 -4.22
CA MET A 125 -18.96 -7.56 -2.91
C MET A 125 -20.28 -7.00 -2.36
N GLY A 126 -21.08 -6.35 -3.21
CA GLY A 126 -22.43 -5.89 -2.87
C GLY A 126 -22.49 -4.64 -1.99
N GLN A 127 -21.39 -3.89 -1.85
CA GLN A 127 -21.44 -2.62 -1.15
C GLN A 127 -22.02 -1.55 -2.07
N ARG A 128 -23.13 -0.93 -1.64
CA ARG A 128 -23.90 0.06 -2.41
C ARG A 128 -24.17 1.30 -1.56
N GLY A 129 -24.65 2.37 -2.19
CA GLY A 129 -25.10 3.58 -1.51
C GLY A 129 -24.03 4.17 -0.60
N ALA A 130 -24.44 4.60 0.58
CA ALA A 130 -23.58 5.22 1.59
C ALA A 130 -22.38 4.32 1.99
N TRP A 131 -22.56 3.01 2.04
CA TRP A 131 -21.50 2.07 2.41
C TRP A 131 -20.36 2.03 1.40
N ARG A 132 -20.71 2.13 0.11
CA ARG A 132 -19.73 2.27 -0.96
C ARG A 132 -18.99 3.60 -0.86
N VAL A 133 -19.72 4.71 -0.62
CA VAL A 133 -19.13 6.04 -0.45
C VAL A 133 -18.16 6.07 0.72
N LEU A 134 -18.55 5.52 1.89
CA LEU A 134 -17.67 5.43 3.05
C LEU A 134 -16.42 4.59 2.77
N GLY A 135 -16.57 3.45 2.09
CA GLY A 135 -15.44 2.61 1.72
C GLY A 135 -14.46 3.33 0.79
N VAL A 136 -14.94 3.95 -0.28
CA VAL A 136 -14.09 4.72 -1.20
C VAL A 136 -13.48 5.93 -0.49
N GLY A 137 -14.25 6.60 0.38
CA GLY A 137 -13.76 7.71 1.19
C GLY A 137 -12.60 7.31 2.11
N LEU A 138 -12.71 6.17 2.81
CA LEU A 138 -11.62 5.63 3.62
C LEU A 138 -10.37 5.30 2.78
N ALA A 139 -10.55 4.69 1.60
CA ALA A 139 -9.43 4.39 0.72
C ALA A 139 -8.76 5.67 0.19
N ALA A 140 -9.56 6.66 -0.23
CA ALA A 140 -9.08 7.92 -0.76
C ALA A 140 -8.34 8.77 0.29
N ALA A 141 -8.86 8.74 1.53
CA ALA A 141 -8.32 9.44 2.69
C ALA A 141 -7.14 8.72 3.36
N PHE A 142 -6.78 7.50 2.93
CA PHE A 142 -5.75 6.69 3.57
C PHE A 142 -4.36 7.30 3.35
N PRO A 143 -3.71 7.89 4.38
CA PRO A 143 -2.46 8.64 4.21
C PRO A 143 -1.34 7.80 3.60
N CYS A 144 -1.17 6.55 4.03
CA CYS A 144 -0.15 5.67 3.47
C CYS A 144 -0.29 5.48 1.95
N LEU A 145 -1.52 5.36 1.42
CA LEU A 145 -1.76 5.32 -0.03
C LEU A 145 -1.39 6.65 -0.69
N PHE A 146 -1.74 7.77 -0.05
CA PHE A 146 -1.46 9.11 -0.57
C PHE A 146 0.04 9.34 -0.74
N PHE A 147 0.81 9.12 0.32
CA PHE A 147 2.26 9.34 0.30
C PHE A 147 2.99 8.35 -0.61
N SER A 148 2.57 7.07 -0.65
CA SER A 148 3.14 6.10 -1.58
C SER A 148 2.89 6.44 -3.06
N THR A 149 1.84 7.23 -3.36
CA THR A 149 1.56 7.70 -4.71
C THR A 149 2.54 8.79 -5.17
N TYR A 150 3.08 9.54 -4.21
CA TYR A 150 4.10 10.57 -4.47
C TYR A 150 5.51 9.97 -4.49
N ALA A 151 5.80 9.04 -3.62
CA ALA A 151 7.11 8.41 -3.55
C ALA A 151 7.38 7.56 -4.81
N PHE A 152 8.57 7.74 -5.42
CA PHE A 152 9.00 6.88 -6.52
C PHE A 152 9.49 5.54 -5.96
N GLU A 153 8.55 4.66 -5.65
CA GLU A 153 8.78 3.37 -5.01
C GLU A 153 7.99 2.25 -5.68
N PRO A 154 8.50 1.00 -5.70
CA PRO A 154 7.82 -0.12 -6.33
C PRO A 154 6.54 -0.56 -5.58
N ASP A 155 6.38 -0.15 -4.31
CA ASP A 155 5.27 -0.57 -3.46
C ASP A 155 3.90 -0.24 -4.04
N ILE A 156 3.73 0.97 -4.58
CA ILE A 156 2.45 1.42 -5.09
C ILE A 156 2.08 0.74 -6.41
N LEU A 157 3.05 0.49 -7.31
CA LEU A 157 2.81 -0.24 -8.55
C LEU A 157 2.47 -1.71 -8.24
N MET A 158 3.22 -2.33 -7.33
CA MET A 158 2.94 -3.69 -6.86
C MET A 158 1.55 -3.77 -6.24
N ALA A 159 1.18 -2.82 -5.37
CA ALA A 159 -0.16 -2.77 -4.77
C ALA A 159 -1.26 -2.63 -5.84
N ALA A 160 -1.08 -1.77 -6.85
CA ALA A 160 -2.04 -1.60 -7.94
C ALA A 160 -2.27 -2.89 -8.73
N LEU A 161 -1.18 -3.60 -9.05
CA LEU A 161 -1.23 -4.90 -9.76
C LEU A 161 -1.92 -5.97 -8.90
N ALA A 162 -1.55 -6.08 -7.61
CA ALA A 162 -2.13 -7.06 -6.71
C ALA A 162 -3.61 -6.76 -6.37
N ILE A 163 -4.01 -5.50 -6.25
CA ILE A 163 -5.40 -5.09 -6.05
C ILE A 163 -6.24 -5.40 -7.30
N THR A 164 -5.70 -5.09 -8.48
CA THR A 164 -6.32 -5.44 -9.77
C THR A 164 -6.48 -6.95 -9.89
N PHE A 165 -5.43 -7.70 -9.56
CA PHE A 165 -5.45 -9.16 -9.51
C PHE A 165 -6.55 -9.67 -8.56
N LEU A 166 -6.62 -9.16 -7.33
CA LEU A 166 -7.61 -9.57 -6.33
C LEU A 166 -9.05 -9.36 -6.83
N TYR A 167 -9.31 -8.22 -7.51
CA TYR A 167 -10.60 -7.96 -8.13
C TYR A 167 -10.96 -9.03 -9.18
N TYR A 168 -10.07 -9.35 -10.11
CA TYR A 168 -10.33 -10.33 -11.16
C TYR A 168 -10.42 -11.75 -10.60
N LEU A 169 -9.59 -12.11 -9.62
CA LEU A 169 -9.65 -13.39 -8.92
C LEU A 169 -10.98 -13.57 -8.19
N THR A 170 -11.44 -12.54 -7.47
CA THR A 170 -12.74 -12.56 -6.76
C THR A 170 -13.88 -12.64 -7.76
N ARG A 171 -13.84 -11.89 -8.87
CA ARG A 171 -14.83 -11.98 -9.95
C ARG A 171 -14.89 -13.38 -10.55
N TRP A 172 -13.76 -13.98 -10.84
CA TRP A 172 -13.63 -15.36 -11.32
C TRP A 172 -14.24 -16.36 -10.31
N HIS A 173 -13.87 -16.24 -9.06
CA HIS A 173 -14.35 -17.11 -7.99
C HIS A 173 -15.87 -17.07 -7.81
N LEU A 174 -16.49 -15.89 -7.95
CA LEU A 174 -17.93 -15.71 -7.84
C LEU A 174 -18.71 -16.20 -9.07
N ARG A 175 -18.07 -16.28 -10.25
CA ARG A 175 -18.70 -16.63 -11.51
C ARG A 175 -17.84 -17.60 -12.34
N PRO A 176 -17.50 -18.78 -11.81
CA PRO A 176 -16.56 -19.68 -12.47
C PRO A 176 -17.08 -20.22 -13.82
N ALA A 177 -18.40 -20.38 -13.97
CA ALA A 177 -19.02 -20.85 -15.23
C ALA A 177 -18.89 -19.84 -16.39
N ALA A 178 -18.71 -18.55 -16.09
CA ALA A 178 -18.50 -17.50 -17.09
C ALA A 178 -17.01 -17.17 -17.32
N ALA A 179 -16.11 -17.91 -16.67
CA ALA A 179 -14.68 -17.67 -16.77
C ALA A 179 -14.10 -18.19 -18.08
N THR A 180 -13.29 -17.37 -18.71
CA THR A 180 -12.62 -17.68 -19.97
C THR A 180 -11.13 -17.99 -19.75
N THR A 181 -10.48 -18.61 -20.74
CA THR A 181 -9.02 -18.76 -20.76
C THR A 181 -8.30 -17.41 -20.61
N VAL A 182 -8.86 -16.37 -21.22
CA VAL A 182 -8.32 -14.99 -21.12
C VAL A 182 -8.32 -14.48 -19.69
N ASP A 183 -9.33 -14.81 -18.88
CA ASP A 183 -9.37 -14.40 -17.47
C ASP A 183 -8.24 -15.06 -16.68
N ILE A 184 -7.93 -16.34 -16.95
CA ILE A 184 -6.83 -17.06 -16.30
C ILE A 184 -5.48 -16.50 -16.73
N VAL A 185 -5.29 -16.24 -18.03
CA VAL A 185 -4.06 -15.59 -18.55
C VAL A 185 -3.88 -14.21 -17.90
N ARG A 186 -4.95 -13.39 -17.83
CA ARG A 186 -4.91 -12.09 -17.16
C ARG A 186 -4.46 -12.19 -15.70
N LEU A 187 -5.00 -13.18 -14.96
CA LEU A 187 -4.57 -13.43 -13.58
C LEU A 187 -3.08 -13.78 -13.51
N GLY A 188 -2.60 -14.67 -14.40
CA GLY A 188 -1.18 -15.02 -14.47
C GLY A 188 -0.29 -13.82 -14.79
N VAL A 189 -0.67 -13.01 -15.77
CA VAL A 189 0.05 -11.77 -16.12
C VAL A 189 0.14 -10.81 -14.94
N LEU A 190 -0.99 -10.53 -14.27
CA LEU A 190 -1.01 -9.62 -13.13
C LEU A 190 -0.16 -10.12 -11.95
N ALA A 191 -0.21 -11.42 -11.66
CA ALA A 191 0.59 -12.03 -10.61
C ALA A 191 2.09 -12.00 -10.94
N GLY A 192 2.46 -12.32 -12.19
CA GLY A 192 3.84 -12.25 -12.66
C GLY A 192 4.40 -10.82 -12.63
N LEU A 193 3.65 -9.85 -13.13
CA LEU A 193 4.06 -8.44 -13.08
C LEU A 193 4.18 -7.92 -11.65
N ALA A 194 3.29 -8.33 -10.73
CA ALA A 194 3.41 -7.97 -9.31
C ALA A 194 4.71 -8.52 -8.70
N ALA A 195 5.08 -9.76 -9.01
CA ALA A 195 6.34 -10.38 -8.58
C ALA A 195 7.57 -9.66 -9.16
N GLU A 196 7.53 -9.24 -10.43
CA GLU A 196 8.61 -8.46 -11.08
C GLU A 196 8.63 -6.98 -10.66
N THR A 197 7.65 -6.54 -9.85
CA THR A 197 7.68 -5.20 -9.27
C THR A 197 8.36 -5.18 -7.90
N LYS A 198 8.04 -6.15 -7.05
CA LYS A 198 8.61 -6.25 -5.69
C LYS A 198 8.45 -7.67 -5.16
N TYR A 199 9.35 -8.11 -4.29
CA TYR A 199 9.34 -9.48 -3.75
C TYR A 199 8.04 -9.87 -3.04
N ASN A 200 7.37 -8.96 -2.33
CA ASN A 200 6.08 -9.25 -1.72
C ASN A 200 4.93 -9.41 -2.74
N GLY A 201 5.14 -9.02 -4.00
CA GLY A 201 4.22 -9.28 -5.11
C GLY A 201 3.99 -10.76 -5.41
N VAL A 202 4.92 -11.66 -4.99
CA VAL A 202 4.74 -13.12 -5.02
C VAL A 202 3.47 -13.55 -4.29
N CYS A 203 2.99 -12.76 -3.32
CA CYS A 203 1.72 -13.00 -2.63
C CYS A 203 0.55 -13.21 -3.60
N ALA A 204 0.48 -12.44 -4.69
CA ALA A 204 -0.57 -12.59 -5.70
C ALA A 204 -0.51 -13.97 -6.38
N GLY A 205 0.70 -14.44 -6.70
CA GLY A 205 0.92 -15.78 -7.28
C GLY A 205 0.50 -16.91 -6.33
N VAL A 206 0.90 -16.82 -5.06
CA VAL A 206 0.52 -17.81 -4.02
C VAL A 206 -0.99 -17.84 -3.81
N VAL A 207 -1.62 -16.69 -3.64
CA VAL A 207 -3.08 -16.58 -3.43
C VAL A 207 -3.85 -17.10 -4.63
N GLY A 208 -3.42 -16.73 -5.86
CA GLY A 208 -4.01 -17.24 -7.09
C GLY A 208 -3.90 -18.75 -7.20
N GLY A 209 -2.71 -19.31 -6.96
CA GLY A 209 -2.49 -20.76 -6.94
C GLY A 209 -3.42 -21.48 -5.96
N ILE A 210 -3.53 -20.98 -4.72
CA ILE A 210 -4.40 -21.58 -3.70
C ILE A 210 -5.88 -21.52 -4.13
N VAL A 211 -6.39 -20.35 -4.53
CA VAL A 211 -7.81 -20.18 -4.89
C VAL A 211 -8.18 -21.00 -6.12
N LEU A 212 -7.34 -21.01 -7.14
CA LEU A 212 -7.55 -21.80 -8.36
C LEU A 212 -7.46 -23.31 -8.08
N ALA A 213 -6.50 -23.75 -7.25
CA ALA A 213 -6.36 -25.15 -6.85
C ALA A 213 -7.58 -25.63 -6.05
N LEU A 214 -8.10 -24.83 -5.12
CA LEU A 214 -9.34 -25.16 -4.40
C LEU A 214 -10.56 -25.25 -5.34
N GLY A 215 -10.60 -24.42 -6.37
CA GLY A 215 -11.61 -24.52 -7.45
C GLY A 215 -11.43 -25.76 -8.29
N ALA A 216 -10.20 -26.04 -8.71
CA ALA A 216 -9.84 -27.20 -9.53
C ALA A 216 -10.10 -28.52 -8.84
N PHE A 217 -9.79 -28.62 -7.53
CA PHE A 217 -10.07 -29.81 -6.73
C PHE A 217 -11.55 -30.16 -6.69
N ARG A 218 -12.42 -29.14 -6.55
CA ARG A 218 -13.88 -29.33 -6.54
C ARG A 218 -14.46 -29.70 -7.92
N ALA A 219 -13.88 -29.16 -8.98
CA ALA A 219 -14.35 -29.34 -10.36
C ALA A 219 -13.60 -30.44 -11.11
N HIS A 220 -12.58 -31.07 -10.49
CA HIS A 220 -11.65 -32.02 -11.14
C HIS A 220 -10.99 -31.45 -12.42
N ALA A 221 -10.76 -30.14 -12.48
CA ALA A 221 -10.27 -29.41 -13.66
C ALA A 221 -8.99 -28.61 -13.34
N TRP A 222 -7.82 -29.21 -13.54
CA TRP A 222 -6.51 -28.61 -13.19
C TRP A 222 -5.92 -27.70 -14.28
N ARG A 223 -6.51 -27.70 -15.48
CA ARG A 223 -6.01 -26.87 -16.60
C ARG A 223 -5.89 -25.37 -16.26
N PRO A 224 -6.86 -24.73 -15.57
CA PRO A 224 -6.72 -23.33 -15.17
C PRO A 224 -5.54 -23.07 -14.24
N VAL A 225 -5.25 -23.99 -13.31
CA VAL A 225 -4.10 -23.87 -12.39
C VAL A 225 -2.80 -23.93 -13.18
N GLY A 226 -2.65 -24.95 -14.04
CA GLY A 226 -1.45 -25.12 -14.89
C GLY A 226 -1.19 -23.89 -15.78
N LEU A 227 -2.24 -23.38 -16.44
CA LEU A 227 -2.13 -22.19 -17.29
C LEU A 227 -1.78 -20.93 -16.48
N PHE A 228 -2.41 -20.74 -15.33
CA PHE A 228 -2.08 -19.62 -14.44
C PHE A 228 -0.62 -19.65 -14.01
N LEU A 229 -0.14 -20.80 -13.51
CA LEU A 229 1.23 -20.96 -13.05
C LEU A 229 2.24 -20.78 -14.21
N LEU A 230 1.94 -21.35 -15.37
CA LEU A 230 2.78 -21.18 -16.56
C LEU A 230 2.95 -19.70 -16.89
N VAL A 231 1.87 -18.94 -17.00
CA VAL A 231 1.93 -17.51 -17.35
C VAL A 231 2.58 -16.69 -16.23
N ALA A 232 2.20 -16.92 -14.96
CA ALA A 232 2.73 -16.19 -13.83
C ALA A 232 4.24 -16.40 -13.67
N LEU A 233 4.71 -17.63 -13.80
CA LEU A 233 6.13 -17.97 -13.72
C LEU A 233 6.91 -17.48 -14.95
N SER A 234 6.36 -17.60 -16.15
CA SER A 234 7.03 -17.09 -17.36
C SER A 234 7.33 -15.59 -17.30
N ILE A 235 6.45 -14.82 -16.64
CA ILE A 235 6.64 -13.38 -16.48
C ILE A 235 7.40 -13.06 -15.19
N GLY A 236 7.00 -13.68 -14.07
CA GLY A 236 7.41 -13.28 -12.71
C GLY A 236 8.63 -14.02 -12.17
N SER A 237 9.32 -14.86 -12.94
CA SER A 237 10.47 -15.60 -12.43
C SER A 237 11.83 -15.05 -12.83
N TRP A 238 11.87 -14.12 -13.78
CA TRP A 238 13.13 -13.68 -14.37
C TRP A 238 14.12 -13.15 -13.34
N LYS A 239 13.71 -12.21 -12.48
CA LYS A 239 14.60 -11.64 -11.46
C LYS A 239 15.06 -12.69 -10.43
N TYR A 240 14.17 -13.61 -10.09
CA TYR A 240 14.48 -14.67 -9.11
C TYR A 240 15.47 -15.68 -9.68
N VAL A 241 15.33 -16.06 -10.96
CA VAL A 241 16.28 -16.93 -11.66
C VAL A 241 17.65 -16.26 -11.81
N ASP A 242 17.68 -14.95 -12.16
CA ASP A 242 18.91 -14.17 -12.22
C ASP A 242 19.61 -14.10 -10.85
N ASN A 243 18.84 -13.87 -9.78
CA ASN A 243 19.37 -13.88 -8.43
C ASN A 243 19.92 -15.25 -8.01
N ILE A 244 19.24 -16.35 -8.34
CA ILE A 244 19.74 -17.71 -8.06
C ILE A 244 21.06 -17.94 -8.79
N ARG A 245 21.15 -17.55 -10.07
CA ARG A 245 22.36 -17.74 -10.89
C ARG A 245 23.55 -16.94 -10.38
N ARG A 246 23.33 -15.70 -9.94
CA ARG A 246 24.41 -14.78 -9.53
C ARG A 246 24.76 -14.87 -8.05
N TYR A 247 23.74 -15.07 -7.20
CA TYR A 247 23.87 -14.93 -5.75
C TYR A 247 23.48 -16.18 -4.97
N HIS A 248 23.05 -17.26 -5.67
CA HIS A 248 22.58 -18.52 -5.09
C HIS A 248 21.35 -18.39 -4.17
N HIS A 249 20.61 -17.27 -4.28
CA HIS A 249 19.39 -16.97 -3.49
C HIS A 249 18.33 -16.32 -4.37
N ALA A 250 17.09 -16.82 -4.33
CA ALA A 250 15.98 -16.23 -5.10
C ALA A 250 15.63 -14.83 -4.62
N PHE A 251 15.62 -14.62 -3.31
CA PHE A 251 15.30 -13.34 -2.66
C PHE A 251 16.59 -12.68 -2.18
N PHE A 252 17.38 -12.17 -3.09
CA PHE A 252 18.61 -11.47 -2.78
C PHE A 252 18.31 -10.01 -2.45
N ALA A 253 18.85 -9.51 -1.33
CA ALA A 253 18.84 -8.11 -0.98
C ALA A 253 20.26 -7.60 -0.82
N ASN A 254 20.49 -6.33 -1.14
CA ASN A 254 21.82 -5.70 -1.18
C ASN A 254 22.48 -5.54 0.21
N GLY A 255 21.74 -5.82 1.28
CA GLY A 255 22.28 -5.80 2.63
C GLY A 255 23.63 -6.47 2.82
N PRO A 256 23.90 -7.64 2.19
CA PRO A 256 25.22 -8.31 2.30
C PRO A 256 26.36 -7.59 1.60
N ALA A 257 26.11 -6.93 0.47
CA ALA A 257 27.18 -6.23 -0.26
C ALA A 257 27.61 -4.94 0.45
N VAL A 258 26.67 -4.31 1.20
CA VAL A 258 26.89 -3.04 1.90
C VAL A 258 26.97 -3.20 3.41
N THR A 259 26.26 -4.18 4.00
CA THR A 259 26.10 -4.36 5.45
C THR A 259 26.37 -5.77 5.97
N GLY A 260 26.65 -6.73 5.10
CA GLY A 260 26.84 -8.15 5.48
C GLY A 260 25.55 -8.92 5.79
N PHE A 261 24.37 -8.35 5.52
CA PHE A 261 23.06 -8.93 5.86
C PHE A 261 22.47 -9.73 4.69
N ARG A 262 22.02 -10.95 4.94
CA ARG A 262 21.28 -11.79 3.97
C ARG A 262 19.84 -11.97 4.42
N LEU A 263 18.87 -11.73 3.52
CA LEU A 263 17.44 -12.00 3.76
C LEU A 263 17.15 -13.45 4.18
N SER A 264 18.05 -14.37 3.84
CA SER A 264 18.00 -15.79 4.21
C SER A 264 18.54 -16.08 5.61
N GLU A 265 19.29 -15.18 6.22
CA GLU A 265 19.77 -15.34 7.58
C GLU A 265 18.62 -14.98 8.53
N ARG A 266 17.97 -16.00 9.07
CA ARG A 266 16.89 -15.86 10.07
C ARG A 266 17.45 -15.33 11.39
N ILE A 267 17.58 -14.03 11.49
CA ILE A 267 17.74 -13.37 12.77
C ILE A 267 16.33 -13.14 13.27
N LEU A 268 15.86 -14.01 14.17
CA LEU A 268 14.63 -13.75 14.92
C LEU A 268 14.81 -12.43 15.67
N ASN A 269 14.11 -11.40 15.21
CA ASN A 269 14.18 -10.12 15.88
C ASN A 269 13.29 -10.14 17.13
N THR A 270 13.89 -10.48 18.26
CA THR A 270 13.24 -10.51 19.57
C THR A 270 12.91 -9.12 20.13
N GLN A 271 13.25 -8.05 19.41
CA GLN A 271 13.01 -6.68 19.85
C GLN A 271 11.58 -6.18 19.56
N TYR A 272 10.80 -6.87 18.72
CA TYR A 272 9.44 -6.46 18.40
C TYR A 272 8.43 -6.91 19.46
N GLU A 273 7.58 -5.98 19.86
CA GLU A 273 6.46 -6.18 20.79
C GLU A 273 5.14 -6.32 20.01
N PHE A 274 4.52 -7.49 20.10
CA PHE A 274 3.24 -7.78 19.44
C PHE A 274 2.02 -7.57 20.35
N THR A 275 2.24 -7.30 21.64
CA THR A 275 1.18 -7.16 22.65
C THR A 275 0.91 -5.71 23.04
N THR A 276 1.72 -4.78 22.58
CA THR A 276 1.61 -3.38 22.98
C THR A 276 1.00 -2.52 21.86
N PHE A 277 0.20 -1.52 22.27
CA PHE A 277 -0.29 -0.45 21.41
C PHE A 277 -0.23 0.89 22.16
N ARG A 278 0.62 1.82 21.69
CA ARG A 278 0.98 3.05 22.41
C ARG A 278 0.49 4.29 21.69
N LEU A 279 -0.83 4.47 21.61
CA LEU A 279 -1.45 5.60 20.90
C LEU A 279 -1.02 6.96 21.48
N GLY A 280 -0.86 7.06 22.82
CA GLY A 280 -0.38 8.27 23.49
C GLY A 280 0.98 8.73 22.97
N ALA A 281 1.92 7.79 22.80
CA ALA A 281 3.24 8.10 22.25
C ALA A 281 3.18 8.60 20.79
N LEU A 282 2.26 8.07 19.96
CA LEU A 282 2.02 8.61 18.62
C LEU A 282 1.50 10.05 18.64
N ILE A 283 0.60 10.36 19.57
CA ILE A 283 0.05 11.71 19.74
C ILE A 283 1.14 12.68 20.20
N GLU A 284 2.02 12.26 21.09
CA GLU A 284 3.18 13.06 21.53
C GLU A 284 4.11 13.42 20.37
N LEU A 285 4.32 12.52 19.42
CA LEU A 285 5.12 12.79 18.24
C LEU A 285 4.52 13.84 17.30
N THR A 286 3.22 14.13 17.40
CA THR A 286 2.57 15.22 16.63
C THR A 286 2.84 16.60 17.20
N ARG A 287 3.43 16.73 18.40
CA ARG A 287 3.68 18.01 19.02
C ARG A 287 4.84 18.76 18.33
N PRO A 288 4.73 20.09 18.19
CA PRO A 288 5.76 20.90 17.53
C PRO A 288 7.13 20.86 18.25
N ASP A 289 7.12 20.61 19.55
CA ASP A 289 8.26 20.59 20.45
C ASP A 289 8.85 19.19 20.68
N ALA A 290 8.29 18.15 20.03
CA ALA A 290 8.85 16.80 20.15
C ALA A 290 10.31 16.78 19.68
N PRO A 291 11.28 16.31 20.50
CA PRO A 291 12.69 16.42 20.17
C PRO A 291 13.04 15.62 18.91
N PRO A 292 13.86 16.18 18.01
CA PRO A 292 14.42 15.43 16.89
C PRO A 292 15.31 14.32 17.47
N GLY A 293 15.18 13.11 16.97
CA GLY A 293 15.91 11.94 17.47
C GLY A 293 15.14 11.05 18.46
N MET A 294 14.01 11.51 18.98
CA MET A 294 13.11 10.68 19.80
C MET A 294 12.61 9.43 19.08
N LEU A 295 12.78 9.39 17.77
CA LEU A 295 12.22 8.39 16.88
C LEU A 295 13.01 7.07 16.83
N THR A 296 14.33 7.10 17.09
CA THR A 296 15.18 5.91 16.99
C THR A 296 15.26 5.09 18.27
N ASP A 297 15.07 5.73 19.42
CA ASP A 297 15.25 5.11 20.74
C ASP A 297 13.93 4.80 21.45
N LEU A 298 12.79 5.16 20.84
CA LEU A 298 11.50 5.04 21.48
C LEU A 298 10.94 3.63 21.46
N PRO A 299 10.30 3.24 22.58
CA PRO A 299 9.49 2.03 22.67
C PRO A 299 8.40 1.91 21.60
N VAL A 300 8.03 3.01 20.93
CA VAL A 300 7.05 3.05 19.81
C VAL A 300 7.47 2.14 18.67
N TYR A 301 8.74 2.18 18.25
CA TYR A 301 9.25 1.32 17.17
C TYR A 301 9.24 -0.16 17.48
N ARG A 302 9.31 -0.52 18.76
CA ARG A 302 9.23 -1.93 19.16
C ARG A 302 7.81 -2.47 19.03
N SER A 303 6.80 -1.63 19.23
CA SER A 303 5.40 -2.03 19.09
C SER A 303 5.01 -2.11 17.61
N VAL A 304 4.80 -3.32 17.13
CA VAL A 304 4.40 -3.59 15.73
C VAL A 304 3.12 -2.84 15.37
N TRP A 305 2.10 -2.94 16.21
CA TRP A 305 0.79 -2.34 15.93
C TRP A 305 0.81 -0.81 16.00
N THR A 306 1.57 -0.24 16.94
CA THR A 306 1.70 1.21 17.06
C THR A 306 2.39 1.79 15.84
N THR A 307 3.50 1.18 15.42
CA THR A 307 4.27 1.63 14.26
C THR A 307 3.45 1.49 12.96
N LEU A 308 2.80 0.34 12.75
CA LEU A 308 1.95 0.15 11.58
C LEU A 308 0.80 1.13 11.53
N HIS A 309 0.16 1.39 12.67
CA HIS A 309 -0.93 2.36 12.77
C HIS A 309 -0.45 3.78 12.45
N GLY A 310 0.67 4.20 13.03
CA GLY A 310 1.27 5.50 12.79
C GLY A 310 1.65 5.72 11.31
N LEU A 311 2.22 4.70 10.67
CA LEU A 311 2.55 4.74 9.24
C LEU A 311 1.33 4.62 8.32
N ALA A 312 0.21 4.06 8.81
CA ALA A 312 -1.03 3.96 8.06
C ALA A 312 -1.79 5.28 8.01
N TRP A 313 -1.93 5.93 9.17
CA TRP A 313 -2.77 7.10 9.38
C TRP A 313 -2.00 8.39 9.63
N GLY A 314 -0.69 8.31 9.76
CA GLY A 314 0.21 9.44 9.85
C GLY A 314 1.04 9.64 8.60
N ASP A 315 2.07 10.45 8.73
CA ASP A 315 3.07 10.70 7.70
C ASP A 315 4.12 9.59 7.68
N MET A 316 4.54 9.13 6.51
CA MET A 316 5.66 8.20 6.36
C MET A 316 6.98 8.77 6.90
N GLY A 317 7.17 10.10 6.85
CA GLY A 317 8.28 10.81 7.45
C GLY A 317 8.29 10.79 8.99
N PHE A 318 7.16 10.48 9.60
CA PHE A 318 7.01 10.40 11.05
C PHE A 318 8.03 9.48 11.73
N PHE A 319 8.43 8.43 11.01
CA PHE A 319 9.28 7.35 11.50
C PHE A 319 10.63 7.28 10.83
N THR A 320 10.98 8.26 10.01
CA THR A 320 12.26 8.28 9.34
C THR A 320 13.27 9.10 10.13
N ASN A 321 14.47 8.58 10.31
CA ASN A 321 15.52 9.20 11.12
C ASN A 321 16.08 10.46 10.44
N PRO A 322 15.87 11.66 11.00
CA PRO A 322 16.32 12.92 10.39
C PRO A 322 17.83 13.11 10.43
N THR A 323 18.56 12.35 11.25
CA THR A 323 19.98 12.64 11.53
C THR A 323 20.96 12.02 10.54
N ARG A 324 20.53 11.02 9.78
CA ARG A 324 21.46 10.23 8.94
C ARG A 324 21.95 10.96 7.67
N HIS A 325 21.24 11.99 7.20
CA HIS A 325 21.58 12.71 5.97
C HIS A 325 21.55 14.24 6.09
N GLY A 326 21.57 14.79 7.31
CA GLY A 326 21.59 16.24 7.51
C GLY A 326 20.29 16.97 7.13
N THR A 327 19.26 16.25 6.70
CA THR A 327 17.95 16.80 6.37
C THR A 327 17.08 16.88 7.61
N ARG A 328 16.55 18.05 7.89
CA ARG A 328 15.65 18.30 9.02
C ARG A 328 14.27 17.73 8.68
N TYR A 329 13.85 16.64 9.34
CA TYR A 329 12.49 16.15 9.24
C TYR A 329 11.89 16.04 10.64
N PRO A 330 10.64 16.36 10.76
CA PRO A 330 9.48 15.71 10.17
C PRO A 330 8.78 16.59 9.12
N PHE A 331 8.28 15.99 8.05
CA PHE A 331 7.53 16.64 6.96
C PHE A 331 6.42 17.57 7.44
N TYR A 332 5.66 17.18 8.45
CA TYR A 332 4.54 17.97 8.96
C TYR A 332 4.97 19.27 9.64
N ARG A 333 6.20 19.37 10.19
CA ARG A 333 6.72 20.61 10.78
C ARG A 333 7.01 21.64 9.71
N ASP A 334 7.60 21.21 8.61
CA ASP A 334 7.95 22.11 7.51
C ASP A 334 6.73 22.52 6.68
N ARG A 335 5.62 21.74 6.79
CA ARG A 335 4.38 21.96 6.04
C ARG A 335 3.25 22.60 6.85
N HIS A 336 3.53 23.13 8.03
CA HIS A 336 2.54 23.80 8.88
C HIS A 336 1.25 23.01 9.13
N VAL A 337 1.29 21.68 9.02
CA VAL A 337 0.14 20.82 9.34
C VAL A 337 -0.20 20.99 10.80
N ALA A 338 -1.45 21.35 11.10
CA ALA A 338 -1.91 21.54 12.47
C ALA A 338 -1.73 20.24 13.29
N PRO A 339 -0.95 20.24 14.38
CA PRO A 339 -0.71 19.03 15.19
C PRO A 339 -1.98 18.37 15.69
N ARG A 340 -3.00 19.19 16.00
CA ARG A 340 -4.33 18.70 16.41
C ARG A 340 -5.03 17.91 15.30
N LEU A 341 -4.83 18.29 14.04
CA LEU A 341 -5.41 17.58 12.90
C LEU A 341 -4.74 16.20 12.72
N ALA A 342 -3.41 16.17 12.76
CA ALA A 342 -2.64 14.92 12.68
C ALA A 342 -3.00 13.95 13.82
N SER A 343 -3.05 14.43 15.07
CA SER A 343 -3.42 13.60 16.23
C SER A 343 -4.87 13.12 16.14
N SER A 344 -5.80 13.95 15.65
CA SER A 344 -7.19 13.54 15.43
C SER A 344 -7.32 12.41 14.42
N VAL A 345 -6.56 12.47 13.31
CA VAL A 345 -6.53 11.41 12.30
C VAL A 345 -5.96 10.11 12.88
N LEU A 346 -4.87 10.19 13.67
CA LEU A 346 -4.30 9.03 14.36
C LEU A 346 -5.28 8.38 15.35
N VAL A 347 -5.96 9.18 16.17
CA VAL A 347 -6.93 8.66 17.15
C VAL A 347 -8.12 8.01 16.46
N LEU A 348 -8.74 8.71 15.50
CA LEU A 348 -9.91 8.19 14.79
C LEU A 348 -9.56 7.01 13.86
N GLY A 349 -8.33 6.96 13.36
CA GLY A 349 -7.81 5.87 12.51
C GLY A 349 -7.78 4.50 13.18
N VAL A 350 -7.85 4.43 14.52
CA VAL A 350 -7.96 3.15 15.25
C VAL A 350 -9.29 2.45 14.91
N MET A 351 -10.35 3.22 14.73
CA MET A 351 -11.70 2.69 14.49
C MET A 351 -11.80 1.80 13.25
N PRO A 352 -11.36 2.23 12.05
CA PRO A 352 -11.41 1.37 10.86
C PRO A 352 -10.59 0.09 11.03
N GLY A 353 -9.48 0.12 11.79
CA GLY A 353 -8.71 -1.06 12.10
C GLY A 353 -9.52 -2.11 12.88
N LEU A 354 -10.16 -1.68 13.97
CA LEU A 354 -11.02 -2.56 14.77
C LEU A 354 -12.21 -3.07 13.97
N LEU A 355 -12.86 -2.20 13.18
CA LEU A 355 -13.95 -2.58 12.30
C LEU A 355 -13.52 -3.58 11.23
N ALA A 356 -12.31 -3.45 10.68
CA ALA A 356 -11.77 -4.38 9.70
C ALA A 356 -11.52 -5.78 10.30
N VAL A 357 -10.99 -5.86 11.51
CA VAL A 357 -10.85 -7.14 12.22
C VAL A 357 -12.21 -7.77 12.46
N GLY A 358 -13.19 -7.01 12.99
CA GLY A 358 -14.55 -7.49 13.19
C GLY A 358 -15.21 -7.97 11.89
N GLY A 359 -15.11 -7.19 10.80
CA GLY A 359 -15.66 -7.54 9.50
C GLY A 359 -15.00 -8.78 8.88
N PHE A 360 -13.69 -8.97 9.07
CA PHE A 360 -13.00 -10.19 8.68
C PHE A 360 -13.57 -11.40 9.43
N LEU A 361 -13.66 -11.34 10.76
CA LEU A 361 -14.19 -12.44 11.58
C LEU A 361 -15.63 -12.81 11.21
N LEU A 362 -16.47 -11.83 10.85
CA LEU A 362 -17.86 -12.04 10.39
C LEU A 362 -17.96 -12.71 9.03
N THR A 363 -16.91 -12.70 8.22
CA THR A 363 -16.97 -13.13 6.81
C THR A 363 -15.96 -14.19 6.42
N VAL A 364 -14.96 -14.50 7.26
CA VAL A 364 -13.86 -15.42 6.95
C VAL A 364 -14.36 -16.82 6.52
N CYS A 365 -15.44 -17.32 7.11
CA CYS A 365 -16.04 -18.61 6.77
C CYS A 365 -17.00 -18.55 5.57
N ARG A 366 -17.28 -17.36 5.01
CA ARG A 366 -18.21 -17.24 3.88
C ARG A 366 -17.47 -17.47 2.57
N ARG A 367 -17.91 -18.46 1.80
CA ARG A 367 -17.29 -18.85 0.52
C ARG A 367 -17.08 -17.68 -0.44
N SER A 368 -18.02 -16.74 -0.52
CA SER A 368 -17.93 -15.57 -1.41
C SER A 368 -16.76 -14.64 -1.09
N TYR A 369 -16.23 -14.67 0.14
CA TYR A 369 -15.09 -13.85 0.60
C TYR A 369 -13.75 -14.59 0.53
N LEU A 370 -13.74 -15.86 0.11
CA LEU A 370 -12.56 -16.72 0.16
C LEU A 370 -11.31 -16.11 -0.47
N PRO A 371 -11.32 -15.54 -1.70
CA PRO A 371 -10.11 -14.94 -2.29
C PRO A 371 -9.57 -13.76 -1.46
N ILE A 372 -10.48 -12.94 -0.91
CA ILE A 372 -10.13 -11.77 -0.12
C ILE A 372 -9.58 -12.20 1.24
N ALA A 373 -10.18 -13.21 1.87
CA ALA A 373 -9.72 -13.78 3.14
C ALA A 373 -8.34 -14.44 3.00
N ILE A 374 -8.11 -15.21 1.93
CA ILE A 374 -6.80 -15.82 1.68
C ILE A 374 -5.76 -14.73 1.43
N MET A 375 -6.05 -13.71 0.60
CA MET A 375 -5.14 -12.58 0.37
C MET A 375 -4.80 -11.86 1.68
N TRP A 376 -5.80 -11.63 2.54
CA TRP A 376 -5.60 -11.02 3.85
C TRP A 376 -4.68 -11.84 4.73
N VAL A 377 -4.97 -13.13 4.90
CA VAL A 377 -4.17 -14.02 5.77
C VAL A 377 -2.76 -14.22 5.22
N VAL A 378 -2.61 -14.58 3.94
CA VAL A 378 -1.30 -14.82 3.31
C VAL A 378 -0.47 -13.54 3.29
N GLY A 379 -1.09 -12.40 3.00
CA GLY A 379 -0.40 -11.10 3.01
C GLY A 379 0.14 -10.76 4.39
N TRP A 380 -0.65 -10.93 5.45
CA TRP A 380 -0.19 -10.74 6.83
C TRP A 380 0.88 -11.75 7.23
N MET A 381 0.74 -13.03 6.87
CA MET A 381 1.74 -14.06 7.19
C MET A 381 3.11 -13.75 6.55
N LEU A 382 3.13 -13.41 5.25
CA LEU A 382 4.36 -13.05 4.56
C LEU A 382 4.98 -11.76 5.14
N TYR A 383 4.16 -10.78 5.46
CA TYR A 383 4.64 -9.55 6.06
C TYR A 383 5.23 -9.78 7.46
N LEU A 384 4.54 -10.52 8.33
CA LEU A 384 5.04 -10.84 9.66
C LEU A 384 6.31 -11.70 9.59
N GLN A 385 6.39 -12.66 8.67
CA GLN A 385 7.61 -13.40 8.43
C GLN A 385 8.76 -12.47 8.03
N TYR A 386 8.51 -11.51 7.13
CA TYR A 386 9.49 -10.51 6.74
C TYR A 386 9.92 -9.66 7.93
N VAL A 387 8.99 -9.13 8.72
CA VAL A 387 9.27 -8.31 9.92
C VAL A 387 10.09 -9.08 10.94
N LEU A 388 9.77 -10.36 11.19
CA LEU A 388 10.50 -11.21 12.11
C LEU A 388 11.90 -11.59 11.64
N SER A 389 12.15 -11.53 10.33
CA SER A 389 13.45 -11.82 9.72
C SER A 389 14.34 -10.59 9.53
N GLN A 390 13.78 -9.38 9.70
CA GLN A 390 14.48 -8.12 9.46
C GLN A 390 14.79 -7.39 10.77
N GLN A 391 15.74 -6.46 10.68
CA GLN A 391 15.97 -5.48 11.73
C GLN A 391 14.78 -4.49 11.83
N ILE A 392 14.78 -3.64 12.86
CA ILE A 392 13.75 -2.63 13.22
C ILE A 392 13.15 -1.85 12.01
N TRP A 393 13.93 -1.65 10.94
CA TRP A 393 13.51 -0.92 9.74
C TRP A 393 12.49 -1.66 8.83
N GLY A 394 12.15 -2.91 9.13
CA GLY A 394 11.20 -3.72 8.36
C GLY A 394 9.72 -3.35 8.54
N LEU A 395 9.39 -2.59 9.61
CA LEU A 395 8.02 -2.16 9.89
C LEU A 395 7.63 -0.99 8.99
N LYS A 396 7.07 -1.29 7.81
CA LYS A 396 6.57 -0.28 6.87
C LYS A 396 5.17 -0.68 6.38
N THR A 397 4.14 0.10 6.72
CA THR A 397 2.74 -0.17 6.30
C THR A 397 2.58 -0.18 4.78
N LYS A 398 3.41 0.56 4.03
CA LYS A 398 3.39 0.54 2.56
C LYS A 398 3.54 -0.87 1.97
N TYR A 399 4.20 -1.79 2.67
CA TYR A 399 4.32 -3.19 2.23
C TYR A 399 3.02 -3.98 2.30
N LEU A 400 2.00 -3.45 2.99
CA LEU A 400 0.65 -4.01 3.11
C LEU A 400 -0.39 -3.27 2.25
N LEU A 401 0.01 -2.28 1.44
CA LEU A 401 -0.92 -1.48 0.64
C LEU A 401 -1.80 -2.32 -0.29
N PHE A 402 -1.31 -3.46 -0.75
CA PHE A 402 -2.10 -4.39 -1.57
C PHE A 402 -3.28 -5.02 -0.80
N LEU A 403 -3.30 -4.95 0.53
CA LEU A 403 -4.41 -5.36 1.38
C LEU A 403 -5.47 -4.26 1.59
N LEU A 404 -5.23 -3.03 1.12
CA LEU A 404 -6.13 -1.90 1.31
C LEU A 404 -7.59 -2.19 0.93
N PRO A 405 -7.92 -2.82 -0.21
CA PRO A 405 -9.32 -3.09 -0.53
C PRO A 405 -9.96 -4.11 0.40
N ALA A 406 -9.20 -5.09 0.91
CA ALA A 406 -9.68 -6.03 1.92
C ALA A 406 -9.92 -5.30 3.25
N TYR A 407 -8.97 -4.48 3.69
CA TYR A 407 -9.09 -3.63 4.88
C TYR A 407 -10.35 -2.77 4.83
N VAL A 408 -10.54 -2.02 3.75
CA VAL A 408 -11.69 -1.14 3.56
C VAL A 408 -13.02 -1.90 3.50
N LEU A 409 -13.05 -3.01 2.76
CA LEU A 409 -14.24 -3.86 2.67
C LEU A 409 -14.64 -4.41 4.02
N TYR A 410 -13.70 -4.94 4.78
CA TYR A 410 -13.96 -5.47 6.11
C TYR A 410 -14.36 -4.35 7.10
N ALA A 411 -13.74 -3.18 7.02
CA ALA A 411 -14.16 -2.03 7.84
C ALA A 411 -15.61 -1.63 7.57
N VAL A 412 -16.02 -1.59 6.30
CA VAL A 412 -17.42 -1.31 5.90
C VAL A 412 -18.37 -2.39 6.40
N ILE A 413 -17.99 -3.67 6.33
CA ILE A 413 -18.81 -4.78 6.82
C ILE A 413 -18.95 -4.69 8.35
N GLY A 414 -17.86 -4.44 9.07
CA GLY A 414 -17.87 -4.24 10.51
C GLY A 414 -18.77 -3.06 10.91
N LEU A 415 -18.70 -1.95 10.18
CA LEU A 415 -19.52 -0.77 10.41
C LEU A 415 -21.02 -1.05 10.17
N ARG A 416 -21.35 -1.82 9.13
CA ARG A 416 -22.73 -2.26 8.86
C ARG A 416 -23.25 -3.16 9.98
N TRP A 417 -22.43 -4.07 10.47
CA TRP A 417 -22.79 -4.92 11.59
C TRP A 417 -23.00 -4.12 12.87
N VAL A 418 -22.11 -3.20 13.22
CA VAL A 418 -22.25 -2.26 14.34
C VAL A 418 -23.57 -1.51 14.28
N ARG A 419 -23.93 -1.02 13.09
CA ARG A 419 -25.19 -0.31 12.89
C ARG A 419 -26.43 -1.20 13.12
N ALA A 420 -26.34 -2.47 12.79
CA ALA A 420 -27.45 -3.41 12.95
C ALA A 420 -27.56 -4.00 14.36
N ALA A 421 -26.43 -4.19 15.04
CA ALA A 421 -26.36 -4.93 16.30
C ALA A 421 -26.30 -4.07 17.56
N LEU A 422 -25.83 -2.80 17.46
CA LEU A 422 -25.64 -1.94 18.62
C LEU A 422 -26.76 -0.91 18.79
N PRO A 423 -26.99 -0.42 20.02
CA PRO A 423 -27.92 0.67 20.31
C PRO A 423 -27.70 1.88 19.39
N GLY A 424 -28.78 2.57 19.01
CA GLY A 424 -28.79 3.62 18.01
C GLY A 424 -27.77 4.74 18.28
N TRP A 425 -27.55 5.13 19.53
CA TRP A 425 -26.59 6.18 19.87
C TRP A 425 -25.12 5.72 19.69
N ILE A 426 -24.78 4.48 20.07
CA ILE A 426 -23.42 3.91 19.88
C ILE A 426 -23.12 3.80 18.38
N SER A 427 -24.05 3.20 17.64
CA SER A 427 -23.88 3.03 16.21
C SER A 427 -23.79 4.37 15.47
N ALA A 428 -24.56 5.37 15.87
CA ALA A 428 -24.50 6.72 15.33
C ALA A 428 -23.14 7.37 15.61
N THR A 429 -22.60 7.22 16.83
CA THR A 429 -21.27 7.73 17.19
C THR A 429 -20.18 7.11 16.32
N ILE A 430 -20.16 5.79 16.18
CA ILE A 430 -19.15 5.08 15.38
C ILE A 430 -19.22 5.48 13.91
N VAL A 431 -20.41 5.55 13.32
CA VAL A 431 -20.60 6.00 11.93
C VAL A 431 -20.16 7.45 11.76
N SER A 432 -20.54 8.34 12.68
CA SER A 432 -20.15 9.76 12.63
C SER A 432 -18.63 9.93 12.77
N SER A 433 -17.98 9.15 13.65
CA SER A 433 -16.51 9.14 13.80
C SER A 433 -15.82 8.68 12.53
N THR A 434 -16.36 7.67 11.83
CA THR A 434 -15.82 7.21 10.54
C THR A 434 -15.96 8.28 9.45
N ILE A 435 -17.09 9.00 9.41
CA ILE A 435 -17.30 10.13 8.50
C ILE A 435 -16.32 11.26 8.84
N ALA A 436 -16.21 11.61 10.13
CA ALA A 436 -15.28 12.64 10.61
C ALA A 436 -13.83 12.31 10.26
N LEU A 437 -13.39 11.05 10.47
CA LEU A 437 -12.07 10.60 10.06
C LEU A 437 -11.84 10.84 8.56
N THR A 438 -12.80 10.44 7.73
CA THR A 438 -12.68 10.62 6.26
C THR A 438 -12.48 12.09 5.91
N VAL A 439 -13.26 12.99 6.50
CA VAL A 439 -13.15 14.44 6.27
C VAL A 439 -11.83 14.98 6.80
N LEU A 440 -11.49 14.69 8.06
CA LEU A 440 -10.26 15.18 8.69
C LEU A 440 -9.00 14.66 8.00
N ALA A 441 -9.01 13.40 7.54
CA ALA A 441 -7.89 12.86 6.79
C ALA A 441 -7.73 13.55 5.42
N HIS A 442 -8.82 13.88 4.71
CA HIS A 442 -8.72 14.69 3.48
C HIS A 442 -8.19 16.10 3.77
N LEU A 443 -8.63 16.76 4.87
CA LEU A 443 -8.09 18.06 5.28
C LEU A 443 -6.60 17.96 5.64
N TYR A 444 -6.19 16.88 6.32
CA TYR A 444 -4.79 16.59 6.62
C TYR A 444 -3.96 16.46 5.34
N LEU A 445 -4.44 15.68 4.35
CA LEU A 445 -3.76 15.52 3.07
C LEU A 445 -3.74 16.81 2.25
N LEU A 446 -4.82 17.61 2.32
CA LEU A 446 -4.88 18.92 1.67
C LEU A 446 -3.86 19.89 2.28
N SER A 447 -3.79 19.96 3.61
CA SER A 447 -2.81 20.82 4.29
C SER A 447 -1.37 20.41 3.96
N PHE A 448 -1.14 19.11 3.75
CA PHE A 448 0.15 18.59 3.33
C PHE A 448 0.48 18.93 1.86
N ALA A 449 -0.51 18.88 0.97
CA ALA A 449 -0.30 19.16 -0.46
C ALA A 449 -0.11 20.66 -0.76
N LEU A 450 -0.65 21.55 0.07
CA LEU A 450 -0.60 23.00 -0.11
C LEU A 450 0.48 23.71 0.73
N GLY A 451 0.97 23.11 1.81
CA GLY A 451 2.05 23.62 2.66
C GLY A 451 3.41 23.26 2.08
#